data_6a2e0495a6a88e9293b37c93cba958c8
#
_entry.id   6a2e0495a6a88e9293b37c93cba958c8
#
_cell.length_a   1.000
_cell.length_b   1.000
_cell.length_c   1.000
_cell.angle_alpha   90.00
_cell.angle_beta   90.00
_cell.angle_gamma   90.00
#
_symmetry.space_group_name_H-M   'P 1'
#
loop_
_entity.id
_entity.type
_entity.pdbx_description
1 polymer ?
#
loop_
_entity_poly.entity_id
_entity_poly.type
_entity_poly.pdbx_seq_one_letter_code
_entity_poly.pdbx_strand_id
1 'polypeptide(L)'
;MADPQRTKDRILNAAENLFFQEGINITGVDRVANSAGVSIVTLYKHFGSKDNLLREVLDRRLTEWTSHWDAAIAAAESPQARLLAIFDAIETFRAAAGATQWCCFLATASERPAPAPGSEDPVFDLIRQDTAMFTERLITFAEEAGCPDPQSGAASLLLLYNGVLSSLLRGAPVKPVAQARSTAETVIASWQLAAA
;
A
#
# COMPACT_ATOMS: atom_id res chain seq x y z
N MET A 1 13.19 29.87 -15.26
CA MET A 1 12.01 29.55 -14.44
C MET A 1 12.12 28.10 -14.02
N ALA A 2 11.94 27.76 -12.73
CA ALA A 2 11.94 26.38 -12.31
C ALA A 2 10.74 25.63 -12.94
N ASP A 3 10.97 24.40 -13.43
CA ASP A 3 9.93 23.56 -13.99
C ASP A 3 8.90 23.23 -12.86
N PRO A 4 7.61 23.57 -13.06
CA PRO A 4 6.57 23.33 -12.06
C PRO A 4 6.46 21.84 -11.68
N GLN A 5 6.62 20.91 -12.63
CA GLN A 5 6.56 19.49 -12.37
C GLN A 5 7.73 19.03 -11.49
N ARG A 6 8.93 19.45 -11.79
CA ARG A 6 10.12 19.17 -10.97
C ARG A 6 10.01 19.71 -9.55
N THR A 7 9.33 20.87 -9.38
CA THR A 7 9.05 21.42 -8.05
C THR A 7 8.04 20.58 -7.30
N LYS A 8 6.97 20.14 -7.96
CA LYS A 8 5.94 19.25 -7.39
C LYS A 8 6.57 17.94 -6.92
N ASP A 9 7.40 17.30 -7.74
CA ASP A 9 8.07 16.03 -7.42
C ASP A 9 9.00 16.16 -6.21
N ARG A 10 9.74 17.28 -6.08
CA ARG A 10 10.58 17.54 -4.90
C ARG A 10 9.76 17.63 -3.62
N ILE A 11 8.60 18.30 -3.66
CA ILE A 11 7.71 18.42 -2.49
C ILE A 11 7.12 17.05 -2.14
N LEU A 12 6.67 16.27 -3.13
CA LEU A 12 6.15 14.91 -2.90
C LEU A 12 7.20 13.99 -2.28
N ASN A 13 8.45 14.03 -2.79
CA ASN A 13 9.55 13.21 -2.23
C ASN A 13 9.87 13.61 -0.79
N ALA A 14 9.93 14.91 -0.50
CA ALA A 14 10.16 15.39 0.85
C ALA A 14 9.03 15.01 1.81
N ALA A 15 7.78 15.15 1.36
CA ALA A 15 6.60 14.79 2.13
C ALA A 15 6.55 13.29 2.43
N GLU A 16 6.77 12.45 1.43
CA GLU A 16 6.79 10.99 1.58
C GLU A 16 7.84 10.55 2.60
N ASN A 17 9.06 11.04 2.47
CA ASN A 17 10.13 10.70 3.42
C ASN A 17 9.77 11.11 4.84
N LEU A 18 9.32 12.34 5.05
CA LEU A 18 9.03 12.87 6.38
C LEU A 18 7.79 12.22 7.00
N PHE A 19 6.71 12.07 6.24
CA PHE A 19 5.47 11.47 6.74
C PHE A 19 5.66 10.02 7.18
N PHE A 20 6.42 9.23 6.44
CA PHE A 20 6.54 7.79 6.70
C PHE A 20 7.82 7.37 7.41
N GLN A 21 8.71 8.29 7.72
CA GLN A 21 9.84 8.04 8.63
C GLN A 21 9.62 8.65 10.01
N GLU A 22 8.94 9.78 10.10
CA GLU A 22 8.82 10.53 11.33
C GLU A 22 7.39 10.57 11.87
N GLY A 23 6.38 10.43 11.01
CA GLY A 23 4.97 10.46 11.34
C GLY A 23 4.23 11.60 10.64
N ILE A 24 3.00 11.31 10.22
CA ILE A 24 2.17 12.24 9.45
C ILE A 24 1.75 13.42 10.33
N ASN A 25 1.28 13.12 11.56
CA ASN A 25 0.70 14.13 12.43
C ASN A 25 1.74 15.14 12.93
N ILE A 26 2.95 14.68 13.24
CA ILE A 26 4.02 15.53 13.77
C ILE A 26 4.78 16.30 12.69
N THR A 27 4.66 15.91 11.42
CA THR A 27 5.32 16.58 10.31
C THR A 27 4.53 17.81 9.86
N GLY A 28 5.05 18.99 10.12
CA GLY A 28 4.49 20.26 9.63
C GLY A 28 4.80 20.51 8.15
N VAL A 29 3.95 21.28 7.47
CA VAL A 29 4.16 21.69 6.06
C VAL A 29 5.38 22.58 5.86
N ASP A 30 5.75 23.35 6.89
CA ASP A 30 6.97 24.15 6.94
C ASP A 30 8.23 23.29 6.83
N ARG A 31 8.23 22.16 7.54
CA ARG A 31 9.31 21.19 7.49
C ARG A 31 9.42 20.52 6.13
N VAL A 32 8.29 20.16 5.53
CA VAL A 32 8.24 19.60 4.16
C VAL A 32 8.77 20.65 3.15
N ALA A 33 8.33 21.90 3.23
CA ALA A 33 8.78 22.98 2.36
C ALA A 33 10.30 23.19 2.47
N ASN A 34 10.82 23.26 3.68
CA ASN A 34 12.26 23.36 3.95
C ASN A 34 13.05 22.19 3.35
N SER A 35 12.62 20.97 3.59
CA SER A 35 13.25 19.76 3.04
C SER A 35 13.22 19.73 1.51
N ALA A 36 12.12 20.19 0.90
CA ALA A 36 11.98 20.32 -0.55
C ALA A 36 12.76 21.50 -1.15
N GLY A 37 13.30 22.42 -0.32
CA GLY A 37 13.98 23.64 -0.76
C GLY A 37 13.04 24.59 -1.48
N VAL A 38 11.81 24.76 -0.99
CA VAL A 38 10.79 25.67 -1.50
C VAL A 38 10.20 26.55 -0.40
N SER A 39 9.51 27.64 -0.75
CA SER A 39 8.73 28.40 0.22
C SER A 39 7.43 27.69 0.58
N ILE A 40 6.90 27.94 1.79
CA ILE A 40 5.57 27.45 2.21
C ILE A 40 4.48 27.92 1.23
N VAL A 41 4.60 29.17 0.72
CA VAL A 41 3.68 29.71 -0.29
C VAL A 41 3.70 28.87 -1.56
N THR A 42 4.88 28.42 -1.99
CA THR A 42 5.03 27.53 -3.16
C THR A 42 4.37 26.19 -2.91
N LEU A 43 4.55 25.60 -1.73
CA LEU A 43 3.90 24.33 -1.36
C LEU A 43 2.37 24.46 -1.41
N TYR A 44 1.81 25.48 -0.76
CA TYR A 44 0.36 25.70 -0.78
C TYR A 44 -0.19 26.03 -2.17
N LYS A 45 0.59 26.66 -3.04
CA LYS A 45 0.21 26.88 -4.44
C LYS A 45 0.05 25.57 -5.22
N HIS A 46 0.87 24.56 -4.91
CA HIS A 46 0.80 23.25 -5.59
C HIS A 46 -0.29 22.35 -5.01
N PHE A 47 -0.46 22.32 -3.69
CA PHE A 47 -1.27 21.29 -3.01
C PHE A 47 -2.48 21.85 -2.26
N GLY A 48 -2.51 23.13 -1.94
CA GLY A 48 -3.60 23.78 -1.21
C GLY A 48 -3.69 23.44 0.27
N SER A 49 -3.42 22.19 0.67
CA SER A 49 -3.47 21.72 2.06
C SER A 49 -2.49 20.59 2.32
N LYS A 50 -2.25 20.29 3.61
CA LYS A 50 -1.48 19.10 4.04
C LYS A 50 -2.20 17.80 3.65
N ASP A 51 -3.53 17.77 3.75
CA ASP A 51 -4.33 16.59 3.41
C ASP A 51 -4.29 16.30 1.90
N ASN A 52 -4.35 17.32 1.05
CA ASN A 52 -4.17 17.13 -0.39
C ASN A 52 -2.75 16.67 -0.73
N LEU A 53 -1.73 17.20 -0.04
CA LEU A 53 -0.36 16.72 -0.20
C LEU A 53 -0.23 15.25 0.20
N LEU A 54 -0.79 14.86 1.34
CA LEU A 54 -0.81 13.46 1.80
C LEU A 54 -1.55 12.57 0.79
N ARG A 55 -2.72 13.00 0.32
CA ARG A 55 -3.49 12.26 -0.70
C ARG A 55 -2.67 12.02 -1.97
N GLU A 56 -1.96 13.03 -2.47
CA GLU A 56 -1.13 12.86 -3.67
C GLU A 56 0.11 11.97 -3.44
N VAL A 57 0.67 11.97 -2.24
CA VAL A 57 1.72 11.02 -1.87
C VAL A 57 1.18 9.58 -1.85
N LEU A 58 0.01 9.36 -1.26
CA LEU A 58 -0.65 8.04 -1.22
C LEU A 58 -1.01 7.55 -2.62
N ASP A 59 -1.56 8.41 -3.48
CA ASP A 59 -1.92 8.09 -4.86
C ASP A 59 -0.70 7.66 -5.68
N ARG A 60 0.42 8.36 -5.53
CA ARG A 60 1.70 7.98 -6.15
C ARG A 60 2.15 6.60 -5.66
N ARG A 61 2.10 6.36 -4.35
CA ARG A 61 2.50 5.07 -3.74
C ARG A 61 1.59 3.92 -4.17
N LEU A 62 0.28 4.18 -4.32
CA LEU A 62 -0.66 3.19 -4.84
C LEU A 62 -0.32 2.81 -6.28
N THR A 63 0.00 3.80 -7.12
CA THR A 63 0.40 3.58 -8.51
C THR A 63 1.69 2.74 -8.60
N GLU A 64 2.70 3.08 -7.80
CA GLU A 64 3.96 2.33 -7.75
C GLU A 64 3.74 0.89 -7.26
N TRP A 65 3.00 0.72 -6.16
CA TRP A 65 2.65 -0.60 -5.64
C TRP A 65 1.91 -1.45 -6.68
N THR A 66 0.88 -0.88 -7.32
CA THR A 66 0.09 -1.58 -8.33
C THR A 66 0.97 -2.04 -9.50
N SER A 67 1.93 -1.24 -9.92
CA SER A 67 2.88 -1.61 -10.98
C SER A 67 3.74 -2.84 -10.59
N HIS A 68 4.21 -2.91 -9.36
CA HIS A 68 4.96 -4.07 -8.85
C HIS A 68 4.09 -5.33 -8.79
N TRP A 69 2.84 -5.19 -8.33
CA TRP A 69 1.91 -6.31 -8.26
C TRP A 69 1.49 -6.78 -9.64
N ASP A 70 1.18 -5.88 -10.58
CA ASP A 70 0.86 -6.21 -11.96
C ASP A 70 2.02 -6.94 -12.65
N ALA A 71 3.27 -6.54 -12.41
CA ALA A 71 4.44 -7.24 -12.92
C ALA A 71 4.57 -8.66 -12.36
N ALA A 72 4.32 -8.85 -11.05
CA ALA A 72 4.33 -10.15 -10.42
C ALA A 72 3.20 -11.06 -10.92
N ILE A 73 1.99 -10.50 -11.12
CA ILE A 73 0.85 -11.22 -11.72
C ILE A 73 1.16 -11.65 -13.16
N ALA A 74 1.77 -10.77 -13.96
CA ALA A 74 2.13 -11.08 -15.35
C ALA A 74 3.19 -12.19 -15.47
N ALA A 75 4.03 -12.35 -14.44
CA ALA A 75 5.04 -13.41 -14.38
C ALA A 75 4.48 -14.75 -13.85
N ALA A 76 3.26 -14.77 -13.33
CA ALA A 76 2.65 -15.95 -12.73
C ALA A 76 2.12 -16.92 -13.82
N GLU A 77 2.53 -18.19 -13.74
CA GLU A 77 2.21 -19.23 -14.73
C GLU A 77 0.91 -19.99 -14.43
N SER A 78 0.25 -19.73 -13.29
CA SER A 78 -1.00 -20.41 -12.91
C SER A 78 -1.91 -19.49 -12.11
N PRO A 79 -3.23 -19.79 -12.00
CA PRO A 79 -4.14 -19.06 -11.13
C PRO A 79 -3.68 -19.02 -9.66
N GLN A 80 -3.15 -20.13 -9.14
CA GLN A 80 -2.62 -20.20 -7.79
C GLN A 80 -1.38 -19.31 -7.62
N ALA A 81 -0.48 -19.26 -8.62
CA ALA A 81 0.68 -18.38 -8.61
C ALA A 81 0.26 -16.89 -8.63
N ARG A 82 -0.85 -16.52 -9.29
CA ARG A 82 -1.39 -15.16 -9.28
C ARG A 82 -1.85 -14.73 -7.89
N LEU A 83 -2.46 -15.61 -7.10
CA LEU A 83 -2.81 -15.34 -5.70
C LEU A 83 -1.56 -15.10 -4.84
N LEU A 84 -0.47 -15.79 -5.10
CA LEU A 84 0.78 -15.66 -4.35
C LEU A 84 1.63 -14.46 -4.80
N ALA A 85 1.36 -13.90 -5.98
CA ALA A 85 2.10 -12.78 -6.56
C ALA A 85 2.10 -11.52 -5.68
N ILE A 86 1.11 -11.37 -4.78
CA ILE A 86 1.06 -10.27 -3.82
C ILE A 86 2.27 -10.29 -2.86
N PHE A 87 2.76 -11.47 -2.48
CA PHE A 87 3.93 -11.62 -1.61
C PHE A 87 5.23 -11.33 -2.37
N ASP A 88 5.32 -11.74 -3.63
CA ASP A 88 6.45 -11.43 -4.50
C ASP A 88 6.53 -9.90 -4.77
N ALA A 89 5.37 -9.26 -4.94
CA ALA A 89 5.27 -7.81 -5.07
C ALA A 89 5.78 -7.05 -3.84
N ILE A 90 5.52 -7.55 -2.61
CA ILE A 90 6.06 -6.93 -1.39
C ILE A 90 7.60 -6.89 -1.43
N GLU A 91 8.24 -7.99 -1.84
CA GLU A 91 9.70 -8.07 -1.87
C GLU A 91 10.30 -7.11 -2.90
N THR A 92 9.76 -7.10 -4.13
CA THR A 92 10.25 -6.21 -5.20
C THR A 92 9.99 -4.75 -4.90
N PHE A 93 8.81 -4.40 -4.38
CA PHE A 93 8.47 -3.05 -3.98
C PHE A 93 9.38 -2.53 -2.87
N ARG A 94 9.62 -3.33 -1.82
CA ARG A 94 10.51 -2.97 -0.73
C ARG A 94 11.96 -2.80 -1.17
N ALA A 95 12.44 -3.64 -2.10
CA ALA A 95 13.78 -3.51 -2.66
C ALA A 95 13.95 -2.19 -3.42
N ALA A 96 12.91 -1.73 -4.13
CA ALA A 96 12.91 -0.47 -4.87
C ALA A 96 12.75 0.76 -3.96
N ALA A 97 11.87 0.69 -2.97
CA ALA A 97 11.51 1.82 -2.09
C ALA A 97 12.49 2.02 -0.91
N GLY A 98 13.37 1.05 -0.65
CA GLY A 98 14.26 1.05 0.51
C GLY A 98 13.62 0.44 1.78
N ALA A 99 14.48 -0.13 2.63
CA ALA A 99 14.04 -0.93 3.79
C ALA A 99 13.34 -0.12 4.91
N THR A 100 13.43 1.20 4.88
CA THR A 100 12.85 2.09 5.89
C THR A 100 11.43 2.54 5.59
N GLN A 101 10.96 2.38 4.36
CA GLN A 101 9.61 2.75 3.97
C GLN A 101 8.66 1.55 4.08
N TRP A 102 7.75 1.62 5.03
CA TRP A 102 6.69 0.64 5.25
C TRP A 102 5.37 1.12 4.64
N CYS A 103 4.29 0.36 4.78
CA CYS A 103 3.01 0.66 4.13
C CYS A 103 2.46 2.02 4.57
N CYS A 104 2.43 2.97 3.66
CA CYS A 104 1.92 4.32 3.90
C CYS A 104 0.41 4.33 4.19
N PHE A 105 -0.36 3.40 3.64
CA PHE A 105 -1.80 3.27 3.92
C PHE A 105 -2.05 2.80 5.35
N LEU A 106 -1.30 1.81 5.83
CA LEU A 106 -1.37 1.36 7.23
C LEU A 106 -0.96 2.48 8.19
N ALA A 107 0.11 3.22 7.89
CA ALA A 107 0.53 4.38 8.67
C ALA A 107 -0.57 5.43 8.74
N THR A 108 -1.13 5.79 7.59
CA THR A 108 -2.18 6.80 7.51
C THR A 108 -3.43 6.36 8.28
N ALA A 109 -3.86 5.11 8.13
CA ALA A 109 -5.02 4.57 8.84
C ALA A 109 -4.82 4.53 10.37
N SER A 110 -3.57 4.34 10.84
CA SER A 110 -3.27 4.30 12.27
C SER A 110 -3.18 5.69 12.91
N GLU A 111 -2.76 6.71 12.15
CA GLU A 111 -2.59 8.07 12.67
C GLU A 111 -3.83 8.97 12.45
N ARG A 112 -4.70 8.63 11.51
CA ARG A 112 -5.87 9.44 11.17
C ARG A 112 -7.13 8.84 11.78
N PRO A 113 -7.91 9.62 12.55
CA PRO A 113 -9.19 9.14 13.07
C PRO A 113 -10.16 8.86 11.92
N ALA A 114 -10.99 7.82 12.08
CA ALA A 114 -12.04 7.54 11.12
C ALA A 114 -12.97 8.75 10.96
N PRO A 115 -13.39 9.09 9.71
CA PRO A 115 -14.30 10.20 9.48
C PRO A 115 -15.65 9.95 10.14
N ALA A 116 -16.31 11.00 10.59
CA ALA A 116 -17.67 10.90 11.12
C ALA A 116 -18.62 10.34 10.04
N PRO A 117 -19.68 9.60 10.43
CA PRO A 117 -20.65 9.09 9.47
C PRO A 117 -21.22 10.22 8.60
N GLY A 118 -21.14 10.04 7.27
CA GLY A 118 -21.62 11.02 6.30
C GLY A 118 -20.68 12.20 6.00
N SER A 119 -19.48 12.26 6.60
CA SER A 119 -18.46 13.23 6.23
C SER A 119 -17.60 12.70 5.08
N GLU A 120 -17.22 13.58 4.17
CA GLU A 120 -16.26 13.30 3.11
C GLU A 120 -14.82 13.45 3.64
N ASP A 121 -13.98 12.48 3.37
CA ASP A 121 -12.54 12.52 3.66
C ASP A 121 -11.77 11.90 2.49
N PRO A 122 -11.21 12.72 1.59
CA PRO A 122 -10.52 12.24 0.40
C PRO A 122 -9.30 11.33 0.68
N VAL A 123 -8.69 11.43 1.85
CA VAL A 123 -7.59 10.55 2.29
C VAL A 123 -8.15 9.17 2.66
N PHE A 124 -9.25 9.14 3.41
CA PHE A 124 -9.94 7.90 3.74
C PHE A 124 -10.60 7.22 2.53
N ASP A 125 -11.07 8.01 1.56
CA ASP A 125 -11.58 7.48 0.28
C ASP A 125 -10.49 6.70 -0.44
N LEU A 126 -9.27 7.20 -0.46
CA LEU A 126 -8.13 6.53 -1.07
C LEU A 126 -7.74 5.25 -0.30
N ILE A 127 -7.80 5.25 1.05
CA ILE A 127 -7.59 4.05 1.87
C ILE A 127 -8.66 2.98 1.55
N ARG A 128 -9.93 3.40 1.39
CA ARG A 128 -11.02 2.48 1.00
C ARG A 128 -10.82 1.93 -0.40
N GLN A 129 -10.40 2.77 -1.34
CA GLN A 129 -10.09 2.37 -2.72
C GLN A 129 -8.95 1.34 -2.76
N ASP A 130 -7.85 1.57 -2.02
CA ASP A 130 -6.76 0.63 -1.87
C ASP A 130 -7.26 -0.74 -1.39
N THR A 131 -8.00 -0.77 -0.29
CA THR A 131 -8.55 -2.01 0.28
C THR A 131 -9.53 -2.72 -0.67
N ALA A 132 -10.40 -1.97 -1.36
CA ALA A 132 -11.35 -2.53 -2.33
C ALA A 132 -10.61 -3.16 -3.51
N MET A 133 -9.63 -2.48 -4.07
CA MET A 133 -8.80 -2.99 -5.17
C MET A 133 -8.12 -4.31 -4.81
N PHE A 134 -7.52 -4.42 -3.61
CA PHE A 134 -6.94 -5.67 -3.12
C PHE A 134 -7.99 -6.78 -3.02
N THR A 135 -9.12 -6.48 -2.40
CA THR A 135 -10.20 -7.45 -2.15
C THR A 135 -10.76 -7.98 -3.46
N GLU A 136 -11.10 -7.11 -4.41
CA GLU A 136 -11.68 -7.47 -5.70
C GLU A 136 -10.72 -8.34 -6.54
N ARG A 137 -9.44 -7.96 -6.61
CA ARG A 137 -8.42 -8.76 -7.33
C ARG A 137 -8.23 -10.14 -6.71
N LEU A 138 -8.14 -10.22 -5.38
CA LEU A 138 -7.97 -11.50 -4.69
C LEU A 138 -9.20 -12.40 -4.85
N ILE A 139 -10.43 -11.86 -4.86
CA ILE A 139 -11.66 -12.61 -5.14
C ILE A 139 -11.57 -13.20 -6.57
N THR A 140 -11.26 -12.38 -7.56
CA THR A 140 -11.14 -12.82 -8.96
C THR A 140 -10.11 -13.95 -9.10
N PHE A 141 -8.94 -13.81 -8.51
CA PHE A 141 -7.90 -14.85 -8.58
C PHE A 141 -8.26 -16.12 -7.79
N ALA A 142 -9.03 -15.97 -6.69
CA ALA A 142 -9.53 -17.12 -5.94
C ALA A 142 -10.57 -17.90 -6.76
N GLU A 143 -11.47 -17.22 -7.49
CA GLU A 143 -12.41 -17.84 -8.43
C GLU A 143 -11.67 -18.60 -9.53
N GLU A 144 -10.70 -17.97 -10.16
CA GLU A 144 -9.88 -18.59 -11.21
C GLU A 144 -9.06 -19.80 -10.70
N ALA A 145 -8.66 -19.79 -9.42
CA ALA A 145 -7.94 -20.87 -8.77
C ALA A 145 -8.85 -22.02 -8.27
N GLY A 146 -10.17 -21.90 -8.45
CA GLY A 146 -11.14 -22.91 -8.04
C GLY A 146 -11.42 -22.93 -6.54
N CYS A 147 -11.32 -21.78 -5.86
CA CYS A 147 -11.69 -21.65 -4.44
C CYS A 147 -13.19 -21.90 -4.25
N PRO A 148 -13.61 -22.81 -3.33
CA PRO A 148 -15.03 -23.07 -3.08
C PRO A 148 -15.80 -21.87 -2.53
N ASP A 149 -15.13 -20.99 -1.79
CA ASP A 149 -15.64 -19.72 -1.27
C ASP A 149 -14.62 -18.60 -1.54
N PRO A 150 -14.67 -17.96 -2.74
CA PRO A 150 -13.69 -16.95 -3.13
C PRO A 150 -13.61 -15.75 -2.20
N GLN A 151 -14.72 -15.34 -1.58
CA GLN A 151 -14.77 -14.24 -0.63
C GLN A 151 -13.99 -14.57 0.64
N SER A 152 -14.23 -15.75 1.21
CA SER A 152 -13.49 -16.22 2.39
C SER A 152 -12.01 -16.49 2.09
N GLY A 153 -11.72 -17.03 0.90
CA GLY A 153 -10.36 -17.24 0.41
C GLY A 153 -9.60 -15.92 0.27
N ALA A 154 -10.18 -14.93 -0.38
CA ALA A 154 -9.62 -13.59 -0.53
C ALA A 154 -9.39 -12.90 0.82
N ALA A 155 -10.37 -12.98 1.73
CA ALA A 155 -10.26 -12.41 3.07
C ALA A 155 -9.10 -13.03 3.86
N SER A 156 -8.87 -14.34 3.74
CA SER A 156 -7.74 -15.05 4.37
C SER A 156 -6.39 -14.54 3.84
N LEU A 157 -6.27 -14.38 2.51
CA LEU A 157 -5.06 -13.87 1.89
C LEU A 157 -4.81 -12.40 2.23
N LEU A 158 -5.85 -11.58 2.29
CA LEU A 158 -5.76 -10.17 2.71
C LEU A 158 -5.31 -10.05 4.18
N LEU A 159 -5.78 -10.93 5.07
CA LEU A 159 -5.31 -10.99 6.46
C LEU A 159 -3.81 -11.35 6.53
N LEU A 160 -3.35 -12.31 5.73
CA LEU A 160 -1.94 -12.65 5.64
C LEU A 160 -1.10 -11.48 5.12
N TYR A 161 -1.56 -10.80 4.08
CA TYR A 161 -0.93 -9.59 3.55
C TYR A 161 -0.79 -8.50 4.63
N ASN A 162 -1.89 -8.15 5.30
CA ASN A 162 -1.89 -7.16 6.38
C ASN A 162 -1.00 -7.60 7.55
N GLY A 163 -0.98 -8.91 7.85
CA GLY A 163 -0.08 -9.51 8.84
C GLY A 163 1.39 -9.30 8.50
N VAL A 164 1.76 -9.43 7.21
CA VAL A 164 3.12 -9.14 6.74
C VAL A 164 3.48 -7.68 6.98
N LEU A 165 2.61 -6.74 6.59
CA LEU A 165 2.88 -5.31 6.75
C LEU A 165 3.11 -4.93 8.22
N SER A 166 2.24 -5.42 9.10
CA SER A 166 2.38 -5.23 10.55
C SER A 166 3.64 -5.89 11.12
N SER A 167 3.98 -7.08 10.65
CA SER A 167 5.17 -7.83 11.07
C SER A 167 6.48 -7.13 10.67
N LEU A 168 6.51 -6.59 9.45
CA LEU A 168 7.64 -5.81 8.96
C LEU A 168 7.88 -4.55 9.80
N LEU A 169 6.80 -3.89 10.25
CA LEU A 169 6.88 -2.74 11.13
C LEU A 169 7.40 -3.11 12.52
N ARG A 170 6.95 -4.25 13.06
CA ARG A 170 7.28 -4.71 14.42
C ARG A 170 8.62 -5.48 14.49
N GLY A 171 9.21 -5.83 13.34
CA GLY A 171 10.44 -6.63 13.27
C GLY A 171 10.27 -8.10 13.67
N ALA A 172 9.04 -8.61 13.79
CA ALA A 172 8.73 -9.99 14.17
C ALA A 172 7.42 -10.47 13.51
N PRO A 173 7.37 -11.76 13.08
CA PRO A 173 8.42 -12.76 13.04
C PRO A 173 9.54 -12.45 12.02
N VAL A 174 10.64 -13.21 12.08
CA VAL A 174 11.70 -13.12 11.08
C VAL A 174 11.19 -13.68 9.74
N LYS A 175 11.47 -12.97 8.63
CA LYS A 175 11.02 -13.32 7.28
C LYS A 175 9.48 -13.44 7.14
N PRO A 176 8.71 -12.42 7.53
CA PRO A 176 7.25 -12.50 7.55
C PRO A 176 6.64 -12.74 6.16
N VAL A 177 7.26 -12.24 5.08
CA VAL A 177 6.80 -12.45 3.69
C VAL A 177 6.82 -13.94 3.34
N ALA A 178 7.96 -14.60 3.56
CA ALA A 178 8.11 -16.03 3.26
C ALA A 178 7.16 -16.89 4.12
N GLN A 179 6.98 -16.53 5.39
CA GLN A 179 6.06 -17.24 6.28
C GLN A 179 4.61 -17.10 5.83
N ALA A 180 4.17 -15.89 5.47
CA ALA A 180 2.81 -15.64 5.00
C ALA A 180 2.57 -16.32 3.64
N ARG A 181 3.55 -16.30 2.72
CA ARG A 181 3.47 -17.00 1.44
C ARG A 181 3.28 -18.51 1.66
N SER A 182 4.08 -19.16 2.51
CA SER A 182 3.94 -20.59 2.81
C SER A 182 2.59 -20.93 3.46
N THR A 183 2.08 -20.06 4.33
CA THR A 183 0.73 -20.20 4.89
C THR A 183 -0.34 -20.07 3.82
N ALA A 184 -0.21 -19.10 2.90
CA ALA A 184 -1.12 -18.93 1.76
C ALA A 184 -1.12 -20.16 0.84
N GLU A 185 0.05 -20.76 0.56
CA GLU A 185 0.16 -22.02 -0.20
C GLU A 185 -0.63 -23.14 0.45
N THR A 186 -0.56 -23.27 1.78
CA THR A 186 -1.33 -24.26 2.54
C THR A 186 -2.83 -24.02 2.45
N VAL A 187 -3.27 -22.75 2.55
CA VAL A 187 -4.69 -22.35 2.40
C VAL A 187 -5.18 -22.69 0.99
N ILE A 188 -4.44 -22.33 -0.04
CA ILE A 188 -4.80 -22.60 -1.44
C ILE A 188 -4.86 -24.11 -1.73
N ALA A 189 -3.91 -24.88 -1.22
CA ALA A 189 -3.90 -26.34 -1.38
C ALA A 189 -5.13 -27.02 -0.74
N SER A 190 -5.65 -26.46 0.37
CA SER A 190 -6.85 -27.01 1.03
C SER A 190 -8.12 -26.90 0.17
N TRP A 191 -8.18 -25.96 -0.76
CA TRP A 191 -9.34 -25.82 -1.67
C TRP A 191 -9.48 -27.00 -2.64
N GLN A 192 -8.35 -27.54 -3.10
CA GLN A 192 -8.34 -28.70 -4.01
C GLN A 192 -8.82 -29.98 -3.32
N LEU A 193 -8.55 -30.11 -2.02
CA LEU A 193 -9.01 -31.24 -1.21
C LEU A 193 -10.52 -31.20 -0.92
N ALA A 194 -11.12 -30.01 -0.89
CA ALA A 194 -12.55 -29.84 -0.67
C ALA A 194 -13.39 -30.05 -1.94
N ALA A 195 -12.77 -30.02 -3.11
CA ALA A 195 -13.41 -30.19 -4.42
C ALA A 195 -13.38 -31.65 -4.93
N ALA A 196 -12.65 -32.54 -4.27
CA ALA A 196 -12.51 -33.96 -4.58
C ALA A 196 -13.42 -34.83 -3.73
#